data_39e5bdf59c15b11d1c6582e28252ff77
#
_entry.id   39e5bdf59c15b11d1c6582e28252ff77
#
_cell.length_a   1.000
_cell.length_b   1.000
_cell.length_c   1.000
_cell.angle_alpha   90.00
_cell.angle_beta   90.00
_cell.angle_gamma   90.00
#
_symmetry.space_group_name_H-M   'P 1'
#
loop_
_entity.id
_entity.type
_entity.pdbx_description
1 polymer ?
#
loop_
_entity_poly.entity_id
_entity_poly.type
_entity_poly.pdbx_seq_one_letter_code
_entity_poly.pdbx_strand_id
1 'polypeptide(L)'
;GGCQCVDVVEEIARQRACELFGAEHANVQPHSGAQANTAVYFAMLNPGDTVMGMNLNEGGHLTHGSPVNISGKYFNFVPYGVDPETHRIDYDKVLEIAKECKPKMIVAGASAYPRIIDFAKLREIADAVGAYLMVDMAHIAGLVAAGVHPNPVPYCEFVTTTTHKTLRGPRGGLILCREEFAKQIDKAIFPGTQGGPLMHVIAAKAVCFGEALKPEFKEYGKKIVSNCKALADGLLKR
;
A
#
# COMPACT_ATOMS: atom_id res chain seq x y z
N GLY A 1 0.22 -33.60 0.39
CA GLY A 1 -1.18 -33.86 0.03
C GLY A 1 -2.11 -33.43 1.13
N GLY A 2 -3.41 -33.30 0.82
CA GLY A 2 -4.44 -32.97 1.82
C GLY A 2 -4.66 -31.48 2.05
N CYS A 3 -4.20 -30.60 1.15
CA CYS A 3 -4.34 -29.15 1.30
C CYS A 3 -5.62 -28.57 0.68
N GLN A 4 -6.52 -29.40 0.15
CA GLN A 4 -7.69 -28.92 -0.62
C GLN A 4 -8.56 -27.92 0.16
N CYS A 5 -8.76 -28.12 1.45
CA CYS A 5 -9.56 -27.21 2.28
C CYS A 5 -8.81 -25.91 2.55
N VAL A 6 -7.48 -25.98 2.69
CA VAL A 6 -6.63 -24.82 2.95
C VAL A 6 -6.50 -23.97 1.70
N ASP A 7 -6.40 -24.60 0.53
CA ASP A 7 -6.38 -23.92 -0.78
C ASP A 7 -7.67 -23.14 -1.02
N VAL A 8 -8.83 -23.71 -0.65
CA VAL A 8 -10.13 -23.01 -0.71
C VAL A 8 -10.14 -21.76 0.18
N VAL A 9 -9.57 -21.83 1.38
CA VAL A 9 -9.50 -20.69 2.30
C VAL A 9 -8.66 -19.56 1.71
N GLU A 10 -7.51 -19.88 1.13
CA GLU A 10 -6.65 -18.90 0.48
C GLU A 10 -7.34 -18.27 -0.73
N GLU A 11 -8.01 -19.07 -1.55
CA GLU A 11 -8.74 -18.56 -2.71
C GLU A 11 -9.88 -17.63 -2.32
N ILE A 12 -10.63 -17.94 -1.24
CA ILE A 12 -11.65 -17.03 -0.70
C ILE A 12 -11.01 -15.69 -0.28
N ALA A 13 -9.86 -15.72 0.38
CA ALA A 13 -9.17 -14.50 0.79
C ALA A 13 -8.75 -13.65 -0.43
N ARG A 14 -8.20 -14.28 -1.47
CA ARG A 14 -7.80 -13.61 -2.73
C ARG A 14 -8.98 -12.99 -3.44
N GLN A 15 -10.06 -13.75 -3.65
CA GLN A 15 -11.28 -13.28 -4.32
C GLN A 15 -11.88 -12.08 -3.58
N ARG A 16 -12.02 -12.17 -2.25
CA ARG A 16 -12.56 -11.08 -1.43
C ARG A 16 -11.67 -9.84 -1.46
N ALA A 17 -10.35 -9.99 -1.47
CA ALA A 17 -9.43 -8.86 -1.61
C ALA A 17 -9.59 -8.17 -2.96
N CYS A 18 -9.68 -8.94 -4.06
CA CYS A 18 -9.93 -8.40 -5.39
C CYS A 18 -11.28 -7.69 -5.48
N GLU A 19 -12.34 -8.28 -4.95
CA GLU A 19 -13.68 -7.68 -4.91
C GLU A 19 -13.69 -6.38 -4.10
N LEU A 20 -13.07 -6.39 -2.90
CA LEU A 20 -13.09 -5.26 -1.97
C LEU A 20 -12.42 -4.01 -2.55
N PHE A 21 -11.33 -4.19 -3.29
CA PHE A 21 -10.51 -3.09 -3.80
C PHE A 21 -10.60 -2.89 -5.32
N GLY A 22 -11.28 -3.78 -6.04
CA GLY A 22 -11.37 -3.73 -7.51
C GLY A 22 -10.05 -4.10 -8.19
N ALA A 23 -9.26 -5.01 -7.62
CA ALA A 23 -7.99 -5.45 -8.17
C ALA A 23 -8.13 -6.67 -9.08
N GLU A 24 -7.23 -6.81 -10.05
CA GLU A 24 -7.18 -7.95 -10.97
C GLU A 24 -6.56 -9.19 -10.32
N HIS A 25 -5.53 -8.98 -9.47
CA HIS A 25 -4.84 -10.05 -8.75
C HIS A 25 -4.52 -9.63 -7.31
N ALA A 26 -4.54 -10.61 -6.41
CA ALA A 26 -4.19 -10.45 -5.00
C ALA A 26 -3.27 -11.58 -4.52
N ASN A 27 -2.19 -11.21 -3.80
CA ASN A 27 -1.39 -12.15 -3.03
C ASN A 27 -1.61 -11.87 -1.54
N VAL A 28 -2.16 -12.86 -0.83
CA VAL A 28 -2.53 -12.76 0.60
C VAL A 28 -1.50 -13.37 1.55
N GLN A 29 -0.37 -13.85 1.02
CA GLN A 29 0.66 -14.53 1.80
C GLN A 29 1.66 -13.63 2.54
N PRO A 30 1.86 -12.31 2.23
CA PRO A 30 2.79 -11.50 2.99
C PRO A 30 2.52 -11.53 4.49
N HIS A 31 3.58 -11.80 5.29
CA HIS A 31 3.47 -11.85 6.76
C HIS A 31 3.31 -10.45 7.37
N SER A 32 3.73 -9.41 6.66
CA SER A 32 3.65 -8.02 7.09
C SER A 32 3.59 -7.06 5.89
N GLY A 33 3.22 -5.79 6.14
CA GLY A 33 3.31 -4.75 5.12
C GLY A 33 4.75 -4.51 4.65
N ALA A 34 5.73 -4.59 5.54
CA ALA A 34 7.14 -4.46 5.18
C ALA A 34 7.58 -5.58 4.20
N GLN A 35 7.14 -6.81 4.42
CA GLN A 35 7.44 -7.92 3.51
C GLN A 35 6.69 -7.80 2.19
N ALA A 36 5.46 -7.29 2.20
CA ALA A 36 4.73 -6.96 0.98
C ALA A 36 5.49 -5.93 0.12
N ASN A 37 5.95 -4.83 0.72
CA ASN A 37 6.76 -3.83 0.03
C ASN A 37 8.07 -4.43 -0.49
N THR A 38 8.78 -5.18 0.32
CA THR A 38 10.05 -5.84 -0.07
C THR A 38 9.84 -6.79 -1.23
N ALA A 39 8.74 -7.55 -1.26
CA ALA A 39 8.44 -8.46 -2.35
C ALA A 39 8.19 -7.73 -3.68
N VAL A 40 7.48 -6.59 -3.66
CA VAL A 40 7.30 -5.76 -4.85
C VAL A 40 8.64 -5.21 -5.34
N TYR A 41 9.49 -4.69 -4.44
CA TYR A 41 10.84 -4.23 -4.81
C TYR A 41 11.67 -5.37 -5.40
N PHE A 42 11.67 -6.54 -4.76
CA PHE A 42 12.40 -7.70 -5.23
C PHE A 42 11.94 -8.18 -6.61
N ALA A 43 10.63 -8.10 -6.89
CA ALA A 43 10.07 -8.50 -8.17
C ALA A 43 10.46 -7.54 -9.32
N MET A 44 10.50 -6.23 -9.04
CA MET A 44 10.49 -5.19 -10.07
C MET A 44 11.79 -4.42 -10.20
N LEU A 45 12.68 -4.50 -9.22
CA LEU A 45 13.88 -3.68 -9.12
C LEU A 45 15.14 -4.53 -8.98
N ASN A 46 16.26 -3.97 -9.42
CA ASN A 46 17.60 -4.49 -9.13
C ASN A 46 18.26 -3.65 -8.03
N PRO A 47 19.18 -4.23 -7.23
CA PRO A 47 19.97 -3.45 -6.28
C PRO A 47 20.62 -2.22 -6.94
N GLY A 48 20.48 -1.05 -6.29
CA GLY A 48 20.98 0.23 -6.79
C GLY A 48 20.02 1.00 -7.69
N ASP A 49 18.90 0.42 -8.10
CA ASP A 49 17.89 1.16 -8.87
C ASP A 49 17.35 2.37 -8.10
N THR A 50 17.09 3.46 -8.82
CA THR A 50 16.51 4.67 -8.22
C THR A 50 15.02 4.52 -8.02
N VAL A 51 14.56 4.86 -6.83
CA VAL A 51 13.16 4.82 -6.40
C VAL A 51 12.82 6.15 -5.73
N MET A 52 11.64 6.67 -5.92
CA MET A 52 11.14 7.80 -5.14
C MET A 52 10.20 7.32 -4.04
N GLY A 53 10.27 7.96 -2.87
CA GLY A 53 9.36 7.70 -1.76
C GLY A 53 9.19 8.94 -0.89
N MET A 54 8.10 8.98 -0.11
CA MET A 54 7.86 10.09 0.80
C MET A 54 8.88 10.09 1.94
N ASN A 55 9.43 11.27 2.24
CA ASN A 55 10.39 11.48 3.33
C ASN A 55 9.79 10.99 4.67
N LEU A 56 10.56 10.20 5.40
CA LEU A 56 10.15 9.66 6.70
C LEU A 56 9.76 10.78 7.69
N ASN A 57 10.51 11.88 7.70
CA ASN A 57 10.27 13.02 8.60
C ASN A 57 9.00 13.82 8.24
N GLU A 58 8.46 13.60 7.06
CA GLU A 58 7.28 14.30 6.54
C GLU A 58 6.07 13.37 6.37
N GLY A 59 6.12 12.19 6.96
CA GLY A 59 5.02 11.25 7.03
C GLY A 59 5.22 9.93 6.29
N GLY A 60 6.38 9.69 5.67
CA GLY A 60 6.71 8.44 5.00
C GLY A 60 6.78 7.22 5.93
N HIS A 61 7.05 6.07 5.36
CA HIS A 61 7.24 4.83 6.12
C HIS A 61 8.71 4.38 6.05
N LEU A 62 9.17 3.61 7.06
CA LEU A 62 10.55 3.08 7.11
C LEU A 62 10.90 2.27 5.85
N THR A 63 9.95 1.51 5.29
CA THR A 63 10.15 0.71 4.08
C THR A 63 10.11 1.51 2.78
N HIS A 64 9.98 2.84 2.86
CA HIS A 64 10.03 3.75 1.72
C HIS A 64 11.38 4.48 1.63
N GLY A 65 12.48 3.78 1.92
CA GLY A 65 13.84 4.26 1.70
C GLY A 65 14.59 4.73 2.93
N SER A 66 14.14 4.41 4.15
CA SER A 66 14.92 4.72 5.36
C SER A 66 16.31 4.04 5.31
N PRO A 67 17.40 4.75 5.62
CA PRO A 67 18.76 4.20 5.57
C PRO A 67 19.00 2.98 6.48
N VAL A 68 18.19 2.83 7.51
CA VAL A 68 18.26 1.68 8.43
C VAL A 68 17.41 0.49 7.98
N ASN A 69 16.59 0.67 6.94
CA ASN A 69 15.73 -0.35 6.37
C ASN A 69 16.38 -0.99 5.13
N ILE A 70 15.98 -2.21 4.81
CA ILE A 70 16.45 -2.91 3.61
C ILE A 70 16.21 -2.08 2.34
N SER A 71 15.12 -1.32 2.26
CA SER A 71 14.81 -0.46 1.12
C SER A 71 15.89 0.59 0.87
N GLY A 72 16.30 1.32 1.90
CA GLY A 72 17.35 2.33 1.78
C GLY A 72 18.76 1.76 1.67
N LYS A 73 18.97 0.47 2.02
CA LYS A 73 20.29 -0.19 1.88
C LYS A 73 20.50 -0.78 0.50
N TYR A 74 19.45 -1.24 -0.17
CA TYR A 74 19.55 -1.95 -1.45
C TYR A 74 19.24 -1.05 -2.65
N PHE A 75 18.44 0.00 -2.47
CA PHE A 75 17.99 0.88 -3.54
C PHE A 75 18.39 2.32 -3.27
N ASN A 76 18.52 3.10 -4.35
CA ASN A 76 18.78 4.53 -4.27
C ASN A 76 17.46 5.29 -4.13
N PHE A 77 16.99 5.49 -2.90
CA PHE A 77 15.77 6.24 -2.64
C PHE A 77 16.00 7.75 -2.65
N VAL A 78 15.25 8.44 -3.49
CA VAL A 78 15.19 9.90 -3.56
C VAL A 78 13.89 10.34 -2.89
N PRO A 79 13.94 11.13 -1.80
CA PRO A 79 12.75 11.51 -1.07
C PRO A 79 12.01 12.66 -1.77
N TYR A 80 10.67 12.64 -1.70
CA TYR A 80 9.82 13.80 -1.87
C TYR A 80 9.11 14.13 -0.56
N GLY A 81 8.64 15.35 -0.41
CA GLY A 81 8.04 15.82 0.83
C GLY A 81 6.76 16.60 0.63
N VAL A 82 6.45 17.41 1.63
CA VAL A 82 5.32 18.33 1.62
C VAL A 82 5.80 19.77 1.50
N ASP A 83 4.95 20.62 1.01
CA ASP A 83 5.16 22.07 1.03
C ASP A 83 5.19 22.55 2.50
N PRO A 84 6.20 23.34 2.91
CA PRO A 84 6.39 23.72 4.32
C PRO A 84 5.31 24.67 4.86
N GLU A 85 4.60 25.40 4.00
CA GLU A 85 3.56 26.33 4.41
C GLU A 85 2.19 25.65 4.49
N THR A 86 1.87 24.83 3.49
CA THR A 86 0.56 24.17 3.39
C THR A 86 0.50 22.81 4.05
N HIS A 87 1.65 22.19 4.32
CA HIS A 87 1.80 20.80 4.78
C HIS A 87 1.10 19.78 3.86
N ARG A 88 1.06 20.07 2.56
CA ARG A 88 0.48 19.21 1.52
C ARG A 88 1.55 18.74 0.55
N ILE A 89 1.36 17.57 -0.04
CA ILE A 89 2.21 17.09 -1.13
C ILE A 89 2.11 18.09 -2.27
N ASP A 90 3.26 18.63 -2.68
CA ASP A 90 3.39 19.48 -3.87
C ASP A 90 3.71 18.58 -5.07
N TYR A 91 2.68 18.27 -5.86
CA TYR A 91 2.81 17.36 -7.00
C TYR A 91 3.67 17.94 -8.13
N ASP A 92 3.76 19.25 -8.27
CA ASP A 92 4.65 19.89 -9.26
C ASP A 92 6.11 19.66 -8.84
N LYS A 93 6.40 19.78 -7.55
CA LYS A 93 7.73 19.47 -7.01
C LYS A 93 8.07 17.99 -7.11
N VAL A 94 7.09 17.09 -6.88
CA VAL A 94 7.27 15.64 -7.09
C VAL A 94 7.64 15.36 -8.56
N LEU A 95 6.99 16.02 -9.52
CA LEU A 95 7.30 15.87 -10.94
C LEU A 95 8.71 16.38 -11.29
N GLU A 96 9.13 17.52 -10.74
CA GLU A 96 10.50 18.05 -10.91
C GLU A 96 11.53 17.02 -10.44
N ILE A 97 11.39 16.52 -9.22
CA ILE A 97 12.29 15.51 -8.65
C ILE A 97 12.29 14.24 -9.52
N ALA A 98 11.12 13.79 -9.97
CA ALA A 98 11.00 12.60 -10.81
C ALA A 98 11.73 12.77 -12.15
N LYS A 99 11.62 13.93 -12.80
CA LYS A 99 12.33 14.24 -14.04
C LYS A 99 13.85 14.29 -13.86
N GLU A 100 14.31 14.78 -12.71
CA GLU A 100 15.72 14.87 -12.37
C GLU A 100 16.33 13.49 -12.08
N CYS A 101 15.71 12.71 -11.19
CA CYS A 101 16.28 11.43 -10.74
C CYS A 101 15.88 10.21 -11.60
N LYS A 102 14.87 10.35 -12.45
CA LYS A 102 14.38 9.30 -13.38
C LYS A 102 14.20 7.94 -12.68
N PRO A 103 13.30 7.85 -11.68
CA PRO A 103 13.14 6.65 -10.89
C PRO A 103 12.54 5.52 -11.74
N LYS A 104 12.87 4.27 -11.40
CA LYS A 104 12.15 3.10 -11.95
C LYS A 104 10.78 2.90 -11.30
N MET A 105 10.63 3.36 -10.06
CA MET A 105 9.38 3.24 -9.30
C MET A 105 9.17 4.48 -8.44
N ILE A 106 7.93 4.92 -8.36
CA ILE A 106 7.47 5.93 -7.41
C ILE A 106 6.61 5.20 -6.37
N VAL A 107 7.00 5.32 -5.10
CA VAL A 107 6.25 4.76 -3.96
C VAL A 107 5.48 5.89 -3.30
N ALA A 108 4.17 5.78 -3.31
CA ALA A 108 3.27 6.69 -2.64
C ALA A 108 2.60 6.02 -1.43
N GLY A 109 1.93 6.82 -0.62
CA GLY A 109 1.38 6.39 0.65
C GLY A 109 2.23 6.89 1.82
N ALA A 110 1.62 6.96 2.99
CA ALA A 110 2.23 7.57 4.15
C ALA A 110 1.73 6.94 5.45
N SER A 111 2.56 6.98 6.49
CA SER A 111 2.19 6.61 7.85
C SER A 111 1.49 7.75 8.58
N ALA A 112 1.85 9.00 8.29
CA ALA A 112 1.40 10.18 9.01
C ALA A 112 1.13 11.37 8.06
N TYR A 113 0.19 11.19 7.14
CA TYR A 113 -0.28 12.24 6.24
C TYR A 113 -1.81 12.31 6.29
N PRO A 114 -2.40 13.30 6.97
CA PRO A 114 -3.84 13.36 7.25
C PRO A 114 -4.65 14.04 6.13
N ARG A 115 -4.17 14.00 4.91
CA ARG A 115 -4.81 14.60 3.73
C ARG A 115 -5.11 13.55 2.70
N ILE A 116 -6.01 13.86 1.78
CA ILE A 116 -6.27 13.01 0.61
C ILE A 116 -5.05 13.03 -0.30
N ILE A 117 -4.64 11.83 -0.75
CA ILE A 117 -3.59 11.66 -1.74
C ILE A 117 -4.23 11.58 -3.12
N ASP A 118 -3.74 12.39 -4.05
CA ASP A 118 -4.20 12.43 -5.44
C ASP A 118 -3.43 11.38 -6.28
N PHE A 119 -4.01 10.20 -6.38
CA PHE A 119 -3.40 9.09 -7.12
C PHE A 119 -3.39 9.30 -8.63
N ALA A 120 -4.35 10.09 -9.17
CA ALA A 120 -4.38 10.42 -10.59
C ALA A 120 -3.17 11.29 -10.97
N LYS A 121 -2.86 12.32 -10.17
CA LYS A 121 -1.64 13.12 -10.38
C LYS A 121 -0.36 12.32 -10.25
N LEU A 122 -0.29 11.41 -9.28
CA LEU A 122 0.87 10.52 -9.16
C LEU A 122 1.02 9.59 -10.36
N ARG A 123 -0.09 9.12 -10.94
CA ARG A 123 -0.06 8.35 -12.19
C ARG A 123 0.50 9.17 -13.35
N GLU A 124 0.03 10.40 -13.53
CA GLU A 124 0.54 11.32 -14.55
C GLU A 124 2.05 11.56 -14.40
N ILE A 125 2.53 11.73 -13.16
CA ILE A 125 3.96 11.92 -12.87
C ILE A 125 4.75 10.66 -13.23
N ALA A 126 4.27 9.48 -12.82
CA ALA A 126 4.94 8.22 -13.13
C ALA A 126 4.99 7.96 -14.64
N ASP A 127 3.91 8.24 -15.38
CA ASP A 127 3.86 8.14 -16.83
C ASP A 127 4.84 9.10 -17.52
N ALA A 128 4.96 10.33 -17.01
CA ALA A 128 5.86 11.33 -17.57
C ALA A 128 7.35 10.93 -17.51
N VAL A 129 7.73 10.02 -16.61
CA VAL A 129 9.11 9.55 -16.45
C VAL A 129 9.28 8.05 -16.75
N GLY A 130 8.21 7.36 -17.15
CA GLY A 130 8.22 5.93 -17.44
C GLY A 130 8.47 5.04 -16.22
N ALA A 131 8.02 5.47 -15.04
CA ALA A 131 8.16 4.75 -13.79
C ALA A 131 6.93 3.89 -13.47
N TYR A 132 7.13 2.80 -12.74
CA TYR A 132 6.03 2.12 -12.06
C TYR A 132 5.47 2.98 -10.93
N LEU A 133 4.17 2.91 -10.69
CA LEU A 133 3.54 3.49 -9.52
C LEU A 133 3.13 2.40 -8.55
N MET A 134 3.68 2.45 -7.34
CA MET A 134 3.31 1.63 -6.21
C MET A 134 2.68 2.50 -5.12
N VAL A 135 1.56 2.08 -4.58
CA VAL A 135 0.94 2.74 -3.42
C VAL A 135 0.88 1.80 -2.23
N ASP A 136 1.51 2.20 -1.14
CA ASP A 136 1.33 1.58 0.17
C ASP A 136 0.17 2.27 0.89
N MET A 137 -1.00 1.64 0.89
CA MET A 137 -2.21 2.20 1.51
C MET A 137 -2.46 1.69 2.94
N ALA A 138 -1.43 1.17 3.61
CA ALA A 138 -1.58 0.49 4.90
C ALA A 138 -2.38 1.27 5.94
N HIS A 139 -2.14 2.57 6.09
CA HIS A 139 -2.84 3.41 7.06
C HIS A 139 -4.27 3.76 6.65
N ILE A 140 -4.55 3.80 5.35
CA ILE A 140 -5.85 4.22 4.80
C ILE A 140 -6.66 3.08 4.17
N ALA A 141 -6.18 1.84 4.21
CA ALA A 141 -6.84 0.72 3.53
C ALA A 141 -8.30 0.52 3.96
N GLY A 142 -8.60 0.67 5.24
CA GLY A 142 -9.98 0.62 5.73
C GLY A 142 -10.84 1.79 5.24
N LEU A 143 -10.25 2.97 5.08
CA LEU A 143 -10.93 4.16 4.54
C LEU A 143 -11.18 4.01 3.05
N VAL A 144 -10.26 3.41 2.31
CA VAL A 144 -10.43 3.05 0.89
C VAL A 144 -11.53 2.01 0.74
N ALA A 145 -11.50 0.94 1.52
CA ALA A 145 -12.55 -0.10 1.52
C ALA A 145 -13.93 0.46 1.86
N ALA A 146 -14.01 1.42 2.77
CA ALA A 146 -15.25 2.10 3.14
C ALA A 146 -15.71 3.18 2.13
N GLY A 147 -14.89 3.50 1.13
CA GLY A 147 -15.21 4.52 0.11
C GLY A 147 -15.12 5.96 0.62
N VAL A 148 -14.41 6.22 1.74
CA VAL A 148 -14.21 7.57 2.30
C VAL A 148 -12.85 8.16 1.97
N HIS A 149 -11.98 7.42 1.31
CA HIS A 149 -10.75 7.87 0.66
C HIS A 149 -10.69 7.31 -0.76
N PRO A 150 -10.12 8.05 -1.74
CA PRO A 150 -9.93 7.54 -3.09
C PRO A 150 -9.17 6.21 -3.12
N ASN A 151 -9.57 5.34 -4.05
CA ASN A 151 -8.94 4.03 -4.25
C ASN A 151 -7.72 4.16 -5.19
N PRO A 152 -6.50 3.73 -4.77
CA PRO A 152 -5.32 3.78 -5.61
C PRO A 152 -5.28 2.73 -6.72
N VAL A 153 -6.01 1.61 -6.58
CA VAL A 153 -5.91 0.44 -7.47
C VAL A 153 -6.05 0.77 -8.95
N PRO A 154 -6.99 1.62 -9.40
CA PRO A 154 -7.12 1.95 -10.82
C PRO A 154 -5.91 2.68 -11.42
N TYR A 155 -5.06 3.28 -10.60
CA TYR A 155 -3.95 4.12 -11.03
C TYR A 155 -2.58 3.44 -10.98
N CYS A 156 -2.47 2.30 -10.30
CA CYS A 156 -1.19 1.72 -9.92
C CYS A 156 -0.95 0.37 -10.58
N GLU A 157 0.32 0.02 -10.79
CA GLU A 157 0.73 -1.35 -11.09
C GLU A 157 0.64 -2.20 -9.82
N PHE A 158 1.02 -1.63 -8.67
CA PHE A 158 1.09 -2.34 -7.39
C PHE A 158 0.47 -1.52 -6.27
N VAL A 159 -0.33 -2.17 -5.45
CA VAL A 159 -0.86 -1.61 -4.21
C VAL A 159 -0.55 -2.59 -3.08
N THR A 160 0.10 -2.11 -2.04
CA THR A 160 0.37 -2.89 -0.84
C THR A 160 -0.40 -2.35 0.35
N THR A 161 -0.65 -3.20 1.32
CA THR A 161 -1.22 -2.79 2.59
C THR A 161 -0.89 -3.76 3.71
N THR A 162 -1.02 -3.29 4.94
CA THR A 162 -1.23 -4.15 6.11
C THR A 162 -2.71 -4.49 6.23
N THR A 163 -3.03 -5.55 6.96
CA THR A 163 -4.42 -5.93 7.24
C THR A 163 -4.93 -5.53 8.63
N HIS A 164 -4.04 -5.05 9.51
CA HIS A 164 -4.30 -4.85 10.94
C HIS A 164 -4.43 -3.38 11.41
N LYS A 165 -4.54 -2.41 10.49
CA LYS A 165 -4.74 -0.99 10.81
C LYS A 165 -6.21 -0.60 10.61
N THR A 166 -6.52 0.41 9.80
CA THR A 166 -7.91 0.81 9.54
C THR A 166 -8.76 -0.29 8.89
N LEU A 167 -8.13 -1.27 8.23
CA LEU A 167 -8.83 -2.44 7.69
C LEU A 167 -9.35 -3.40 8.77
N ARG A 168 -8.84 -3.29 10.01
CA ARG A 168 -9.36 -3.98 11.19
C ARG A 168 -9.23 -5.51 11.14
N GLY A 169 -8.21 -6.02 10.47
CA GLY A 169 -7.95 -7.45 10.31
C GLY A 169 -6.81 -7.99 11.18
N PRO A 170 -6.37 -9.22 10.89
CA PRO A 170 -5.23 -9.82 11.55
C PRO A 170 -3.93 -9.13 11.15
N ARG A 171 -2.88 -9.28 11.97
CA ARG A 171 -1.53 -8.84 11.59
C ARG A 171 -1.03 -9.60 10.37
N GLY A 172 -0.78 -8.88 9.30
CA GLY A 172 -0.32 -9.41 8.04
C GLY A 172 -0.22 -8.33 6.97
N GLY A 173 0.12 -8.74 5.77
CA GLY A 173 0.21 -7.90 4.58
C GLY A 173 -0.64 -8.43 3.43
N LEU A 174 -0.77 -7.62 2.40
CA LEU A 174 -1.50 -7.91 1.17
C LEU A 174 -0.81 -7.17 0.02
N ILE A 175 -0.71 -7.80 -1.14
CA ILE A 175 -0.32 -7.17 -2.38
C ILE A 175 -1.47 -7.30 -3.38
N LEU A 176 -1.84 -6.21 -4.00
CA LEU A 176 -2.75 -6.14 -5.13
C LEU A 176 -1.95 -5.68 -6.36
N CYS A 177 -2.18 -6.25 -7.52
CA CYS A 177 -1.49 -5.83 -8.74
C CYS A 177 -2.35 -6.07 -9.98
N ARG A 178 -1.89 -5.53 -11.11
CA ARG A 178 -2.43 -5.86 -12.42
C ARG A 178 -2.07 -7.31 -12.78
N GLU A 179 -2.93 -7.97 -13.54
CA GLU A 179 -2.77 -9.38 -13.90
C GLU A 179 -1.44 -9.69 -14.59
N GLU A 180 -0.94 -8.78 -15.40
CA GLU A 180 0.35 -8.92 -16.09
C GLU A 180 1.55 -9.14 -15.15
N PHE A 181 1.47 -8.68 -13.91
CA PHE A 181 2.52 -8.82 -12.88
C PHE A 181 2.27 -9.96 -11.89
N ALA A 182 1.13 -10.64 -11.96
CA ALA A 182 0.70 -11.66 -10.99
C ALA A 182 1.77 -12.72 -10.75
N LYS A 183 2.29 -13.32 -11.82
CA LYS A 183 3.33 -14.36 -11.72
C LYS A 183 4.63 -13.88 -11.09
N GLN A 184 5.03 -12.63 -11.36
CA GLN A 184 6.26 -12.07 -10.80
C GLN A 184 6.09 -11.80 -9.30
N ILE A 185 4.95 -11.27 -8.90
CA ILE A 185 4.61 -11.00 -7.49
C ILE A 185 4.51 -12.32 -6.71
N ASP A 186 3.80 -13.32 -7.24
CA ASP A 186 3.66 -14.61 -6.56
C ASP A 186 5.01 -15.31 -6.37
N LYS A 187 5.89 -15.28 -7.38
CA LYS A 187 7.26 -15.79 -7.28
C LYS A 187 8.13 -14.99 -6.30
N ALA A 188 7.94 -13.68 -6.22
CA ALA A 188 8.67 -12.83 -5.29
C ALA A 188 8.27 -13.13 -3.83
N ILE A 189 7.04 -13.50 -3.59
CA ILE A 189 6.61 -13.99 -2.28
C ILE A 189 7.15 -15.39 -2.05
N PHE A 190 6.77 -16.37 -2.85
CA PHE A 190 7.25 -17.75 -2.71
C PHE A 190 7.85 -18.25 -4.04
N PRO A 191 9.09 -18.68 -4.07
CA PRO A 191 10.04 -18.81 -2.94
C PRO A 191 10.96 -17.59 -2.74
N GLY A 192 10.64 -16.42 -3.31
CA GLY A 192 11.56 -15.29 -3.39
C GLY A 192 11.95 -14.71 -2.02
N THR A 193 10.96 -14.31 -1.23
CA THR A 193 11.18 -13.61 0.05
C THR A 193 10.60 -14.33 1.26
N GLN A 194 9.72 -15.32 1.05
CA GLN A 194 9.07 -16.11 2.10
C GLN A 194 9.13 -17.60 1.78
N GLY A 195 8.93 -18.44 2.81
CA GLY A 195 8.64 -19.86 2.72
C GLY A 195 7.12 -20.12 2.79
N GLY A 196 6.71 -21.17 3.53
CA GLY A 196 5.31 -21.55 3.67
C GLY A 196 4.44 -20.45 4.28
N PRO A 197 3.20 -20.31 3.84
CA PRO A 197 2.28 -19.27 4.30
C PRO A 197 1.73 -19.60 5.70
N LEU A 198 1.27 -18.56 6.41
CA LEU A 198 0.58 -18.65 7.69
C LEU A 198 -0.93 -18.81 7.44
N MET A 199 -1.41 -20.02 7.24
CA MET A 199 -2.79 -20.28 6.80
C MET A 199 -3.85 -19.82 7.79
N HIS A 200 -3.58 -19.86 9.10
CA HIS A 200 -4.47 -19.32 10.12
C HIS A 200 -4.63 -17.79 10.00
N VAL A 201 -3.57 -17.07 9.62
CA VAL A 201 -3.65 -15.63 9.34
C VAL A 201 -4.42 -15.38 8.03
N ILE A 202 -4.19 -16.19 7.01
CA ILE A 202 -4.91 -16.06 5.73
C ILE A 202 -6.41 -16.31 5.93
N ALA A 203 -6.79 -17.31 6.73
CA ALA A 203 -8.18 -17.54 7.12
C ALA A 203 -8.79 -16.30 7.81
N ALA A 204 -8.06 -15.69 8.74
CA ALA A 204 -8.49 -14.46 9.39
C ALA A 204 -8.58 -13.26 8.42
N LYS A 205 -7.70 -13.18 7.41
CA LYS A 205 -7.82 -12.19 6.32
C LYS A 205 -9.09 -12.42 5.50
N ALA A 206 -9.43 -13.67 5.18
CA ALA A 206 -10.67 -13.98 4.47
C ALA A 206 -11.92 -13.51 5.22
N VAL A 207 -11.95 -13.66 6.54
CA VAL A 207 -13.02 -13.14 7.39
C VAL A 207 -13.02 -11.61 7.39
N CYS A 208 -11.86 -11.00 7.61
CA CYS A 208 -11.69 -9.54 7.61
C CYS A 208 -12.23 -8.88 6.31
N PHE A 209 -11.83 -9.42 5.17
CA PHE A 209 -12.29 -8.88 3.87
C PHE A 209 -13.79 -9.10 3.68
N GLY A 210 -14.34 -10.24 4.12
CA GLY A 210 -15.78 -10.49 4.11
C GLY A 210 -16.56 -9.53 5.01
N GLU A 211 -16.01 -9.13 6.14
CA GLU A 211 -16.60 -8.08 6.99
C GLU A 211 -16.51 -6.70 6.34
N ALA A 212 -15.37 -6.39 5.71
CA ALA A 212 -15.16 -5.10 5.05
C ALA A 212 -16.05 -4.88 3.81
N LEU A 213 -16.52 -5.95 3.18
CA LEU A 213 -17.49 -5.90 2.08
C LEU A 213 -18.91 -5.54 2.54
N LYS A 214 -19.22 -5.65 3.82
CA LYS A 214 -20.55 -5.36 4.36
C LYS A 214 -20.82 -3.86 4.48
N PRO A 215 -22.10 -3.43 4.37
CA PRO A 215 -22.49 -2.02 4.50
C PRO A 215 -22.07 -1.38 5.84
N GLU A 216 -22.06 -2.15 6.92
CA GLU A 216 -21.68 -1.68 8.25
C GLU A 216 -20.23 -1.19 8.31
N PHE A 217 -19.35 -1.71 7.47
CA PHE A 217 -17.97 -1.27 7.41
C PHE A 217 -17.86 0.14 6.82
N LYS A 218 -18.74 0.51 5.89
CA LYS A 218 -18.81 1.89 5.35
C LYS A 218 -19.15 2.89 6.45
N GLU A 219 -20.09 2.56 7.32
CA GLU A 219 -20.45 3.40 8.47
C GLU A 219 -19.29 3.50 9.49
N TYR A 220 -18.56 2.40 9.69
CA TYR A 220 -17.34 2.41 10.50
C TYR A 220 -16.29 3.39 9.93
N GLY A 221 -16.04 3.36 8.63
CA GLY A 221 -15.10 4.28 7.97
C GLY A 221 -15.52 5.75 8.09
N LYS A 222 -16.81 6.05 7.91
CA LYS A 222 -17.36 7.41 8.13
C LYS A 222 -17.16 7.89 9.57
N LYS A 223 -17.36 7.01 10.56
CA LYS A 223 -17.14 7.33 11.98
C LYS A 223 -15.67 7.62 12.28
N ILE A 224 -14.73 6.90 11.68
CA ILE A 224 -13.29 7.20 11.83
C ILE A 224 -13.02 8.65 11.41
N VAL A 225 -13.50 9.06 10.22
CA VAL A 225 -13.28 10.41 9.70
C VAL A 225 -13.92 11.48 10.58
N SER A 226 -15.20 11.28 10.97
CA SER A 226 -15.92 12.24 11.81
C SER A 226 -15.32 12.38 13.21
N ASN A 227 -14.90 11.27 13.82
CA ASN A 227 -14.26 11.28 15.13
C ASN A 227 -12.87 11.94 15.09
N CYS A 228 -12.10 11.69 14.04
CA CYS A 228 -10.81 12.34 13.85
C CYS A 228 -10.97 13.87 13.73
N LYS A 229 -11.97 14.32 12.96
CA LYS A 229 -12.28 15.74 12.83
C LYS A 229 -12.71 16.34 14.17
N ALA A 230 -13.60 15.69 14.90
CA ALA A 230 -14.05 16.17 16.22
C ALA A 230 -12.88 16.27 17.22
N LEU A 231 -11.95 15.30 17.19
CA LEU A 231 -10.74 15.35 18.00
C LEU A 231 -9.84 16.53 17.62
N ALA A 232 -9.59 16.73 16.34
CA ALA A 232 -8.78 17.86 15.85
C ALA A 232 -9.41 19.20 16.25
N ASP A 233 -10.70 19.38 16.01
CA ASP A 233 -11.44 20.60 16.40
C ASP A 233 -11.41 20.85 17.91
N GLY A 234 -11.45 19.79 18.72
CA GLY A 234 -11.35 19.87 20.17
C GLY A 234 -9.96 20.29 20.67
N LEU A 235 -8.89 19.82 19.99
CA LEU A 235 -7.51 20.19 20.30
C LEU A 235 -7.20 21.64 19.91
N LEU A 236 -7.71 22.10 18.78
CA LEU A 236 -7.50 23.47 18.30
C LEU A 236 -8.20 24.53 19.13
N LYS A 237 -9.22 24.16 19.92
CA LYS A 237 -9.94 25.05 20.82
C LYS A 237 -9.28 25.25 22.19
N ARG A 238 -8.21 24.53 22.48
CA ARG A 238 -7.45 24.58 23.75
C ARG A 238 -6.13 25.31 23.58
#